data_d01a7c6cfbe38791ea9483ff4ab36982
#
_entry.id   d01a7c6cfbe38791ea9483ff4ab36982
#
_cell.length_a   1.000
_cell.length_b   1.000
_cell.length_c   1.000
_cell.angle_alpha   90.00
_cell.angle_beta   90.00
_cell.angle_gamma   90.00
#
_symmetry.space_group_name_H-M   'P 1'
#
loop_
_entity.id
_entity.type
_entity.pdbx_description
1 polymer ?
#
loop_
_entity_poly.entity_id
_entity_poly.type
_entity_poly.pdbx_seq_one_letter_code
_entity_poly.pdbx_strand_id
1 'polypeptide(L)'
;CGKFVSMFLAQYNQLQKITIDTIVDINIDNAKKNCLKSGLTTETVNKINFVTTLDEAIDRDVEVFIEATGNPIIGTVHAVKIIKNKKHIILVNVEADVTCGKYLADLAKENNVICSMAYGDQPSLIMEQIEWAQLNGFSVVCAGKGTKYHPDFEYSTPDTVWGHYGLSKERAEIESGMNPKMFNSFLCGDKSAIEMCAVSNASNLKCPSNGLTFPPVGVYDIAKKLIPKVEGGLIDYEGQVEVISSIDLNQKDIPNDLRWGVYIVIKAQNQYVKNCFKDYGMVTDSSGSYSAIWRPYHYIGLELAQSIYAIALDQKATGQTINYNADVAAYAKKDLKIGERL
;
A
#
# COMPACT_ATOMS: atom_id res chain seq x y z
N CYS A 1 2.67 -14.26 -13.14
CA CYS A 1 2.15 -12.93 -13.47
C CYS A 1 0.72 -12.76 -12.96
N GLY A 2 0.57 -12.21 -11.76
CA GLY A 2 -0.71 -11.84 -11.18
C GLY A 2 -1.21 -10.45 -11.66
N LYS A 3 -2.32 -9.99 -11.09
CA LYS A 3 -2.98 -8.72 -11.47
C LYS A 3 -2.03 -7.51 -11.40
N PHE A 4 -1.27 -7.37 -10.31
CA PHE A 4 -0.33 -6.25 -10.12
C PHE A 4 0.71 -6.18 -11.24
N VAL A 5 1.38 -7.31 -11.51
CA VAL A 5 2.39 -7.39 -12.57
C VAL A 5 1.78 -7.13 -13.95
N SER A 6 0.58 -7.66 -14.21
CA SER A 6 -0.13 -7.40 -15.48
C SER A 6 -0.41 -5.91 -15.71
N MET A 7 -0.72 -5.16 -14.65
CA MET A 7 -0.94 -3.70 -14.75
C MET A 7 0.38 -2.97 -15.05
N PHE A 8 1.50 -3.37 -14.46
CA PHE A 8 2.82 -2.85 -14.81
C PHE A 8 3.17 -3.14 -16.28
N LEU A 9 2.97 -4.39 -16.71
CA LEU A 9 3.25 -4.80 -18.08
C LEU A 9 2.42 -4.04 -19.12
N ALA A 10 1.18 -3.64 -18.77
CA ALA A 10 0.33 -2.85 -19.66
C ALA A 10 0.92 -1.47 -20.02
N GLN A 11 1.81 -0.93 -19.19
CA GLN A 11 2.51 0.32 -19.44
C GLN A 11 3.90 0.13 -20.09
N TYR A 12 4.40 -1.10 -20.14
CA TYR A 12 5.79 -1.41 -20.51
C TYR A 12 6.24 -0.75 -21.81
N ASN A 13 5.42 -0.78 -22.84
CA ASN A 13 5.77 -0.21 -24.15
C ASN A 13 5.96 1.32 -24.12
N GLN A 14 5.50 2.00 -23.06
CA GLN A 14 5.64 3.44 -22.86
C GLN A 14 6.82 3.77 -21.93
N LEU A 15 7.36 2.78 -21.23
CA LEU A 15 8.45 2.96 -20.28
C LEU A 15 9.78 2.95 -21.02
N GLN A 16 10.53 4.04 -20.88
CA GLN A 16 11.87 4.15 -21.47
C GLN A 16 12.91 3.62 -20.47
N LYS A 17 13.97 3.00 -20.98
CA LYS A 17 15.12 2.53 -20.17
C LYS A 17 14.79 1.42 -19.16
N ILE A 18 13.65 0.77 -19.28
CA ILE A 18 13.33 -0.42 -18.51
C ILE A 18 13.28 -1.61 -19.45
N THR A 19 14.03 -2.65 -19.13
CA THR A 19 14.00 -3.93 -19.86
C THR A 19 13.58 -5.04 -18.92
N ILE A 20 12.58 -5.82 -19.32
CA ILE A 20 12.18 -7.02 -18.60
C ILE A 20 13.05 -8.17 -19.10
N ASP A 21 13.99 -8.59 -18.28
CA ASP A 21 14.90 -9.69 -18.61
C ASP A 21 14.26 -11.05 -18.34
N THR A 22 13.73 -11.23 -17.13
CA THR A 22 13.22 -12.54 -16.65
C THR A 22 11.92 -12.40 -15.90
N ILE A 23 11.03 -13.35 -16.12
CA ILE A 23 9.82 -13.57 -15.32
C ILE A 23 9.92 -14.94 -14.66
N VAL A 24 9.86 -14.97 -13.32
CA VAL A 24 9.80 -16.17 -12.51
C VAL A 24 8.33 -16.46 -12.18
N ASP A 25 7.80 -17.58 -12.63
CA ASP A 25 6.41 -17.97 -12.35
C ASP A 25 6.28 -19.49 -12.38
N ILE A 26 5.62 -20.07 -11.38
CA ILE A 26 5.39 -21.53 -11.31
C ILE A 26 4.59 -22.07 -12.49
N ASN A 27 3.85 -21.19 -13.19
CA ASN A 27 3.06 -21.51 -14.38
C ASN A 27 3.47 -20.62 -15.56
N ILE A 28 4.51 -21.02 -16.28
CA ILE A 28 5.10 -20.27 -17.40
C ILE A 28 4.07 -19.99 -18.50
N ASP A 29 3.22 -20.96 -18.85
CA ASP A 29 2.23 -20.79 -19.91
C ASP A 29 1.21 -19.72 -19.56
N ASN A 30 0.74 -19.72 -18.30
CA ASN A 30 -0.16 -18.69 -17.80
C ASN A 30 0.54 -17.32 -17.73
N ALA A 31 1.81 -17.28 -17.32
CA ALA A 31 2.59 -16.04 -17.29
C ALA A 31 2.72 -15.42 -18.70
N LYS A 32 3.10 -16.23 -19.71
CA LYS A 32 3.17 -15.78 -21.13
C LYS A 32 1.82 -15.29 -21.63
N LYS A 33 0.74 -16.03 -21.35
CA LYS A 33 -0.62 -15.62 -21.73
C LYS A 33 -1.00 -14.28 -21.10
N ASN A 34 -0.67 -14.07 -19.83
CA ASN A 34 -0.95 -12.81 -19.14
C ASN A 34 -0.10 -11.66 -19.68
N CYS A 35 1.14 -11.89 -20.06
CA CYS A 35 1.97 -10.89 -20.76
C CYS A 35 1.32 -10.41 -22.06
N LEU A 36 0.88 -11.35 -22.91
CA LEU A 36 0.17 -11.01 -24.15
C LEU A 36 -1.15 -10.28 -23.87
N LYS A 37 -1.93 -10.76 -22.90
CA LYS A 37 -3.20 -10.12 -22.49
C LYS A 37 -2.98 -8.69 -21.95
N SER A 38 -1.82 -8.42 -21.36
CA SER A 38 -1.44 -7.09 -20.88
C SER A 38 -0.96 -6.15 -21.98
N GLY A 39 -0.89 -6.59 -23.22
CA GLY A 39 -0.53 -5.75 -24.38
C GLY A 39 0.91 -5.86 -24.83
N LEU A 40 1.71 -6.78 -24.30
CA LEU A 40 3.04 -7.08 -24.84
C LEU A 40 2.90 -7.79 -26.19
N THR A 41 3.78 -7.45 -27.13
CA THR A 41 3.83 -8.14 -28.42
C THR A 41 4.44 -9.54 -28.27
N THR A 42 4.12 -10.43 -29.18
CA THR A 42 4.74 -11.79 -29.24
C THR A 42 6.26 -11.68 -29.32
N GLU A 43 6.78 -10.70 -30.08
CA GLU A 43 8.21 -10.45 -30.19
C GLU A 43 8.83 -10.09 -28.83
N THR A 44 8.19 -9.21 -28.07
CA THR A 44 8.65 -8.82 -26.72
C THR A 44 8.62 -10.03 -25.77
N VAL A 45 7.52 -10.79 -25.77
CA VAL A 45 7.38 -11.98 -24.90
C VAL A 45 8.45 -13.03 -25.24
N ASN A 46 8.79 -13.22 -26.49
CA ASN A 46 9.83 -14.17 -26.90
C ASN A 46 11.26 -13.76 -26.48
N LYS A 47 11.48 -12.49 -26.16
CA LYS A 47 12.77 -11.99 -25.65
C LYS A 47 12.90 -12.16 -24.12
N ILE A 48 11.79 -12.32 -23.41
CA ILE A 48 11.78 -12.52 -21.96
C ILE A 48 12.15 -13.94 -21.61
N ASN A 49 13.06 -14.10 -20.67
CA ASN A 49 13.39 -15.41 -20.10
C ASN A 49 12.30 -15.81 -19.09
N PHE A 50 11.70 -16.98 -19.28
CA PHE A 50 10.70 -17.52 -18.35
C PHE A 50 11.26 -18.73 -17.63
N VAL A 51 11.28 -18.65 -16.29
CA VAL A 51 11.79 -19.70 -15.41
C VAL A 51 10.81 -20.01 -14.28
N THR A 52 10.97 -21.15 -13.63
CA THR A 52 10.05 -21.61 -12.58
C THR A 52 10.54 -21.30 -11.17
N THR A 53 11.82 -21.05 -11.00
CA THR A 53 12.44 -20.79 -9.70
C THR A 53 13.30 -19.53 -9.71
N LEU A 54 13.45 -18.91 -8.53
CA LEU A 54 14.35 -17.78 -8.36
C LEU A 54 15.81 -18.18 -8.61
N ASP A 55 16.18 -19.44 -8.36
CA ASP A 55 17.54 -19.92 -8.55
C ASP A 55 18.00 -19.84 -10.01
N GLU A 56 17.08 -20.02 -10.95
CA GLU A 56 17.34 -19.87 -12.38
C GLU A 56 17.49 -18.42 -12.84
N ALA A 57 17.04 -17.47 -12.01
CA ALA A 57 17.05 -16.03 -12.35
C ALA A 57 18.11 -15.24 -11.57
N ILE A 58 18.59 -15.74 -10.42
CA ILE A 58 19.35 -14.93 -9.47
C ILE A 58 20.73 -14.47 -10.01
N ASP A 59 21.37 -15.28 -10.84
CA ASP A 59 22.69 -15.03 -11.41
C ASP A 59 22.64 -14.18 -12.69
N ARG A 60 21.46 -13.81 -13.15
CA ARG A 60 21.32 -13.00 -14.37
C ARG A 60 21.80 -11.57 -14.11
N ASP A 61 22.27 -10.93 -15.18
CA ASP A 61 22.71 -9.53 -15.15
C ASP A 61 21.50 -8.58 -15.14
N VAL A 62 20.85 -8.51 -13.97
CA VAL A 62 19.72 -7.59 -13.71
C VAL A 62 19.98 -6.81 -12.44
N GLU A 63 19.50 -5.55 -12.41
CA GLU A 63 19.74 -4.64 -11.30
C GLU A 63 18.65 -4.75 -10.22
N VAL A 64 17.39 -4.88 -10.62
CA VAL A 64 16.22 -4.77 -9.75
C VAL A 64 15.32 -5.99 -9.91
N PHE A 65 14.99 -6.61 -8.79
CA PHE A 65 13.97 -7.65 -8.70
C PHE A 65 12.66 -7.07 -8.14
N ILE A 66 11.53 -7.55 -8.64
CA ILE A 66 10.19 -7.20 -8.15
C ILE A 66 9.57 -8.46 -7.56
N GLU A 67 9.37 -8.47 -6.25
CA GLU A 67 8.70 -9.56 -5.54
C GLU A 67 7.19 -9.32 -5.53
N ALA A 68 6.44 -10.20 -6.19
CA ALA A 68 4.99 -10.08 -6.38
C ALA A 68 4.26 -11.42 -6.28
N THR A 69 4.76 -12.35 -5.47
CA THR A 69 4.16 -13.69 -5.31
C THR A 69 2.85 -13.65 -4.53
N GLY A 70 2.63 -12.63 -3.69
CA GLY A 70 1.47 -12.53 -2.80
C GLY A 70 1.47 -13.56 -1.66
N ASN A 71 2.59 -14.23 -1.43
CA ASN A 71 2.79 -15.13 -0.30
C ASN A 71 3.89 -14.57 0.62
N PRO A 72 3.60 -14.20 1.87
CA PRO A 72 4.56 -13.53 2.74
C PRO A 72 5.78 -14.40 3.08
N ILE A 73 5.61 -15.71 3.22
CA ILE A 73 6.71 -16.63 3.52
C ILE A 73 7.64 -16.73 2.32
N ILE A 74 7.09 -17.00 1.15
CA ILE A 74 7.88 -17.12 -0.10
C ILE A 74 8.53 -15.79 -0.44
N GLY A 75 7.78 -14.68 -0.32
CA GLY A 75 8.29 -13.32 -0.55
C GLY A 75 9.47 -12.98 0.34
N THR A 76 9.41 -13.32 1.62
CA THR A 76 10.53 -13.12 2.56
C THR A 76 11.75 -13.96 2.18
N VAL A 77 11.56 -15.25 1.85
CA VAL A 77 12.66 -16.14 1.41
C VAL A 77 13.32 -15.60 0.14
N HIS A 78 12.50 -15.17 -0.83
CA HIS A 78 13.00 -14.54 -2.07
C HIS A 78 13.76 -13.26 -1.77
N ALA A 79 13.21 -12.38 -0.93
CA ALA A 79 13.85 -11.12 -0.58
C ALA A 79 15.23 -11.33 0.05
N VAL A 80 15.34 -12.21 1.04
CA VAL A 80 16.62 -12.55 1.68
C VAL A 80 17.63 -13.05 0.65
N LYS A 81 17.20 -13.92 -0.28
CA LYS A 81 18.08 -14.48 -1.31
C LYS A 81 18.54 -13.40 -2.30
N ILE A 82 17.64 -12.56 -2.78
CA ILE A 82 17.93 -11.47 -3.72
C ILE A 82 18.93 -10.48 -3.09
N ILE A 83 18.68 -10.07 -1.85
CA ILE A 83 19.54 -9.11 -1.13
C ILE A 83 20.94 -9.68 -0.91
N LYS A 84 21.06 -10.96 -0.46
CA LYS A 84 22.35 -11.64 -0.26
C LYS A 84 23.17 -11.79 -1.56
N ASN A 85 22.49 -11.81 -2.70
CA ASN A 85 23.14 -11.79 -4.02
C ASN A 85 23.39 -10.37 -4.55
N LYS A 86 23.31 -9.36 -3.66
CA LYS A 86 23.60 -7.94 -3.96
C LYS A 86 22.75 -7.38 -5.07
N LYS A 87 21.47 -7.72 -5.11
CA LYS A 87 20.48 -7.20 -6.04
C LYS A 87 19.47 -6.35 -5.30
N HIS A 88 19.02 -5.25 -5.92
CA HIS A 88 17.93 -4.42 -5.41
C HIS A 88 16.59 -5.17 -5.49
N ILE A 89 15.68 -4.85 -4.56
CA ILE A 89 14.36 -5.48 -4.55
C ILE A 89 13.26 -4.47 -4.27
N ILE A 90 12.15 -4.62 -4.99
CA ILE A 90 10.88 -3.94 -4.74
C ILE A 90 9.88 -4.96 -4.22
N LEU A 91 9.32 -4.74 -3.05
CA LEU A 91 8.31 -5.59 -2.42
C LEU A 91 6.91 -5.08 -2.78
N VAL A 92 6.19 -5.82 -3.62
CA VAL A 92 4.75 -5.66 -3.80
C VAL A 92 3.98 -6.33 -2.67
N ASN A 93 4.62 -7.27 -1.99
CA ASN A 93 4.09 -8.08 -0.90
C ASN A 93 4.21 -7.32 0.42
N VAL A 94 3.21 -6.49 0.73
CA VAL A 94 3.17 -5.68 1.96
C VAL A 94 3.14 -6.56 3.21
N GLU A 95 2.56 -7.75 3.12
CA GLU A 95 2.52 -8.74 4.20
C GLU A 95 3.94 -9.24 4.57
N ALA A 96 4.81 -9.42 3.59
CA ALA A 96 6.22 -9.74 3.84
C ALA A 96 6.97 -8.57 4.47
N ASP A 97 6.69 -7.34 4.03
CA ASP A 97 7.29 -6.13 4.63
C ASP A 97 6.87 -5.95 6.10
N VAL A 98 5.60 -6.07 6.41
CA VAL A 98 5.09 -5.98 7.79
C VAL A 98 5.69 -7.06 8.69
N THR A 99 5.87 -8.27 8.18
CA THR A 99 6.41 -9.39 8.95
C THR A 99 7.92 -9.26 9.19
N CYS A 100 8.69 -8.89 8.17
CA CYS A 100 10.15 -8.95 8.17
C CYS A 100 10.83 -7.67 7.65
N GLY A 101 10.10 -6.61 7.34
CA GLY A 101 10.62 -5.43 6.63
C GLY A 101 11.85 -4.79 7.27
N LYS A 102 11.85 -4.63 8.59
CA LYS A 102 13.03 -4.08 9.30
C LYS A 102 14.26 -4.96 9.13
N TYR A 103 14.11 -6.29 9.25
CA TYR A 103 15.21 -7.21 9.00
C TYR A 103 15.70 -7.14 7.56
N LEU A 104 14.77 -7.08 6.60
CA LEU A 104 15.11 -6.97 5.17
C LEU A 104 15.80 -5.64 4.84
N ALA A 105 15.37 -4.55 5.46
CA ALA A 105 15.98 -3.23 5.31
C ALA A 105 17.43 -3.21 5.86
N ASP A 106 17.64 -3.77 7.05
CA ASP A 106 18.99 -3.88 7.64
C ASP A 106 19.90 -4.77 6.78
N LEU A 107 19.40 -5.93 6.36
CA LEU A 107 20.13 -6.84 5.49
C LEU A 107 20.48 -6.17 4.13
N ALA A 108 19.57 -5.39 3.57
CA ALA A 108 19.80 -4.64 2.34
C ALA A 108 20.92 -3.59 2.53
N LYS A 109 20.87 -2.87 3.62
CA LYS A 109 21.92 -1.90 3.99
C LYS A 109 23.29 -2.57 4.15
N GLU A 110 23.38 -3.71 4.83
CA GLU A 110 24.60 -4.49 4.99
C GLU A 110 25.19 -4.97 3.65
N ASN A 111 24.32 -5.24 2.67
CA ASN A 111 24.72 -5.68 1.35
C ASN A 111 24.87 -4.56 0.31
N ASN A 112 24.68 -3.29 0.71
CA ASN A 112 24.72 -2.10 -0.15
C ASN A 112 23.71 -2.16 -1.30
N VAL A 113 22.51 -2.66 -1.02
CA VAL A 113 21.38 -2.68 -1.94
C VAL A 113 20.14 -2.05 -1.31
N ILE A 114 19.11 -1.82 -2.10
CA ILE A 114 17.87 -1.21 -1.68
C ILE A 114 16.76 -2.26 -1.62
N CYS A 115 16.04 -2.31 -0.50
CA CYS A 115 14.76 -2.98 -0.36
C CYS A 115 13.68 -1.89 -0.25
N SER A 116 12.76 -1.84 -1.20
CA SER A 116 11.78 -0.76 -1.32
C SER A 116 10.36 -1.29 -1.33
N MET A 117 9.42 -0.55 -0.74
CA MET A 117 7.99 -0.71 -1.01
C MET A 117 7.71 -0.38 -2.48
N ALA A 118 6.66 -0.99 -3.04
CA ALA A 118 6.23 -0.75 -4.40
C ALA A 118 5.41 0.55 -4.51
N TYR A 119 5.86 1.49 -5.34
CA TYR A 119 5.12 2.72 -5.60
C TYR A 119 3.83 2.42 -6.39
N GLY A 120 2.79 3.17 -6.08
CA GLY A 120 1.42 2.93 -6.55
C GLY A 120 0.59 2.09 -5.58
N ASP A 121 1.21 1.43 -4.60
CA ASP A 121 0.51 0.91 -3.42
C ASP A 121 0.40 2.00 -2.35
N GLN A 122 -0.64 1.96 -1.55
CA GLN A 122 -1.00 3.04 -0.63
C GLN A 122 0.10 3.35 0.42
N PRO A 123 0.79 2.38 1.03
CA PRO A 123 1.89 2.68 1.94
C PRO A 123 2.98 3.56 1.32
N SER A 124 3.42 3.24 0.11
CA SER A 124 4.46 4.02 -0.57
C SER A 124 4.01 5.45 -0.91
N LEU A 125 2.74 5.63 -1.33
CA LEU A 125 2.17 6.95 -1.61
C LEU A 125 2.02 7.81 -0.35
N ILE A 126 1.69 7.18 0.79
CA ILE A 126 1.64 7.86 2.08
C ILE A 126 3.05 8.28 2.50
N MET A 127 4.05 7.40 2.31
CA MET A 127 5.44 7.71 2.63
C MET A 127 5.98 8.88 1.79
N GLU A 128 5.63 8.97 0.51
CA GLU A 128 5.96 10.13 -0.34
C GLU A 128 5.44 11.44 0.27
N GLN A 129 4.16 11.47 0.69
CA GLN A 129 3.56 12.66 1.29
C GLN A 129 4.18 12.99 2.65
N ILE A 130 4.48 11.99 3.48
CA ILE A 130 5.16 12.17 4.77
C ILE A 130 6.55 12.75 4.56
N GLU A 131 7.34 12.18 3.65
CA GLU A 131 8.67 12.67 3.32
C GLU A 131 8.65 14.11 2.83
N TRP A 132 7.72 14.42 1.90
CA TRP A 132 7.52 15.79 1.44
C TRP A 132 7.25 16.75 2.61
N ALA A 133 6.35 16.39 3.52
CA ALA A 133 6.03 17.23 4.67
C ALA A 133 7.24 17.43 5.58
N GLN A 134 7.95 16.36 5.94
CA GLN A 134 9.10 16.40 6.83
C GLN A 134 10.29 17.18 6.25
N LEU A 135 10.60 17.00 4.97
CA LEU A 135 11.67 17.75 4.29
C LEU A 135 11.38 19.25 4.22
N ASN A 136 10.11 19.65 4.25
CA ASN A 136 9.69 21.06 4.28
C ASN A 136 9.40 21.59 5.70
N GLY A 137 9.73 20.82 6.74
CA GLY A 137 9.61 21.23 8.13
C GLY A 137 8.19 21.20 8.70
N PHE A 138 7.25 20.53 8.05
CA PHE A 138 5.90 20.32 8.59
C PHE A 138 5.86 19.11 9.52
N SER A 139 5.15 19.23 10.63
CA SER A 139 4.80 18.08 11.46
C SER A 139 3.62 17.33 10.83
N VAL A 140 3.77 16.02 10.67
CA VAL A 140 2.67 15.14 10.25
C VAL A 140 1.87 14.73 11.47
N VAL A 141 0.61 15.13 11.51
CA VAL A 141 -0.33 14.92 12.63
C VAL A 141 -1.05 13.60 12.49
N CYS A 142 -1.49 13.31 11.27
CA CYS A 142 -2.14 12.04 10.92
C CYS A 142 -1.77 11.69 9.48
N ALA A 143 -1.65 10.41 9.20
CA ALA A 143 -1.47 9.91 7.84
C ALA A 143 -2.28 8.64 7.64
N GLY A 144 -2.77 8.42 6.43
CA GLY A 144 -3.52 7.20 6.18
C GLY A 144 -4.19 7.15 4.81
N LYS A 145 -5.20 6.34 4.75
CA LYS A 145 -5.93 6.01 3.52
C LYS A 145 -7.44 6.04 3.71
N GLY A 146 -8.15 6.04 2.58
CA GLY A 146 -9.59 5.75 2.57
C GLY A 146 -9.86 4.28 2.25
N THR A 147 -11.03 3.82 2.65
CA THR A 147 -11.58 2.50 2.29
C THR A 147 -13.10 2.51 2.38
N LYS A 148 -13.76 1.48 1.88
CA LYS A 148 -15.16 1.22 2.18
C LYS A 148 -15.24 0.28 3.38
N TYR A 149 -15.66 0.79 4.52
CA TYR A 149 -15.73 -0.01 5.75
C TYR A 149 -17.01 0.29 6.53
N HIS A 150 -17.56 -0.76 7.11
CA HIS A 150 -18.64 -0.72 8.10
C HIS A 150 -18.40 -1.82 9.12
N PRO A 151 -18.73 -1.67 10.42
CA PRO A 151 -18.52 -2.72 11.42
C PRO A 151 -19.11 -4.08 11.03
N ASP A 152 -20.29 -4.11 10.41
CA ASP A 152 -20.91 -5.37 9.94
C ASP A 152 -20.05 -6.09 8.89
N PHE A 153 -19.19 -5.39 8.17
CA PHE A 153 -18.34 -5.99 7.14
C PHE A 153 -17.18 -6.80 7.71
N GLU A 154 -16.88 -6.67 8.99
CA GLU A 154 -15.91 -7.53 9.66
C GLU A 154 -16.29 -9.01 9.61
N TYR A 155 -17.57 -9.30 9.48
CA TYR A 155 -18.10 -10.66 9.34
C TYR A 155 -18.28 -11.10 7.89
N SER A 156 -17.87 -10.28 6.92
CA SER A 156 -17.90 -10.64 5.51
C SER A 156 -16.94 -11.80 5.21
N THR A 157 -17.34 -12.61 4.25
CA THR A 157 -16.54 -13.74 3.76
C THR A 157 -16.33 -13.61 2.24
N PRO A 158 -15.40 -14.36 1.65
CA PRO A 158 -15.26 -14.39 0.18
C PRO A 158 -16.54 -14.74 -0.58
N ASP A 159 -17.49 -15.43 0.08
CA ASP A 159 -18.77 -15.79 -0.54
C ASP A 159 -19.82 -14.66 -0.44
N THR A 160 -19.70 -13.76 0.54
CA THR A 160 -20.66 -12.66 0.77
C THR A 160 -20.17 -11.31 0.25
N VAL A 161 -18.89 -11.18 -0.05
CA VAL A 161 -18.22 -9.91 -0.36
C VAL A 161 -18.88 -9.12 -1.49
N TRP A 162 -19.32 -9.78 -2.54
CA TRP A 162 -19.87 -9.09 -3.72
C TRP A 162 -21.20 -8.38 -3.45
N GLY A 163 -22.00 -8.91 -2.53
CA GLY A 163 -23.21 -8.24 -2.06
C GLY A 163 -22.94 -6.86 -1.48
N HIS A 164 -21.86 -6.70 -0.72
CA HIS A 164 -21.46 -5.41 -0.15
C HIS A 164 -20.93 -4.41 -1.19
N TYR A 165 -20.44 -4.91 -2.34
CA TYR A 165 -20.05 -4.06 -3.48
C TYR A 165 -21.17 -3.81 -4.48
N GLY A 166 -22.34 -4.43 -4.30
CA GLY A 166 -23.45 -4.35 -5.27
C GLY A 166 -23.15 -5.05 -6.61
N LEU A 167 -22.28 -6.06 -6.58
CA LEU A 167 -21.85 -6.82 -7.76
C LEU A 167 -22.42 -8.25 -7.71
N SER A 168 -22.72 -8.82 -8.88
CA SER A 168 -22.92 -10.26 -8.97
C SER A 168 -21.58 -11.00 -9.00
N LYS A 169 -21.57 -12.23 -8.48
CA LYS A 169 -20.39 -13.10 -8.51
C LYS A 169 -19.88 -13.33 -9.94
N GLU A 170 -20.79 -13.52 -10.88
CA GLU A 170 -20.48 -13.71 -12.30
C GLU A 170 -19.71 -12.52 -12.88
N ARG A 171 -20.23 -11.30 -12.68
CA ARG A 171 -19.58 -10.07 -13.16
C ARG A 171 -18.21 -9.85 -12.49
N ALA A 172 -18.12 -10.09 -11.20
CA ALA A 172 -16.88 -9.84 -10.45
C ALA A 172 -15.80 -10.88 -10.76
N GLU A 173 -16.09 -12.16 -10.63
CA GLU A 173 -15.08 -13.23 -10.72
C GLU A 173 -14.83 -13.68 -12.16
N ILE A 174 -15.89 -13.88 -12.96
CA ILE A 174 -15.78 -14.46 -14.31
C ILE A 174 -15.42 -13.38 -15.34
N GLU A 175 -16.18 -12.29 -15.42
CA GLU A 175 -15.96 -11.25 -16.41
C GLU A 175 -14.75 -10.37 -16.07
N SER A 176 -14.60 -9.98 -14.80
CA SER A 176 -13.56 -9.03 -14.36
C SER A 176 -12.34 -9.70 -13.74
N GLY A 177 -12.39 -10.99 -13.45
CA GLY A 177 -11.27 -11.74 -12.84
C GLY A 177 -10.86 -11.23 -11.45
N MET A 178 -11.80 -10.69 -10.67
CA MET A 178 -11.57 -10.20 -9.32
C MET A 178 -11.42 -11.38 -8.35
N ASN A 179 -10.51 -11.24 -7.38
CA ASN A 179 -10.29 -12.28 -6.36
C ASN A 179 -11.16 -11.98 -5.12
N PRO A 180 -12.14 -12.83 -4.77
CA PRO A 180 -13.03 -12.58 -3.65
C PRO A 180 -12.32 -12.51 -2.30
N LYS A 181 -11.24 -13.28 -2.08
CA LYS A 181 -10.44 -13.20 -0.84
C LYS A 181 -9.78 -11.83 -0.69
N MET A 182 -9.21 -11.29 -1.77
CA MET A 182 -8.58 -9.97 -1.76
C MET A 182 -9.62 -8.87 -1.51
N PHE A 183 -10.75 -8.90 -2.21
CA PHE A 183 -11.80 -7.90 -2.01
C PHE A 183 -12.42 -7.98 -0.62
N ASN A 184 -12.53 -9.19 -0.06
CA ASN A 184 -12.97 -9.35 1.33
C ASN A 184 -11.98 -8.73 2.32
N SER A 185 -10.69 -8.89 2.13
CA SER A 185 -9.67 -8.30 3.03
C SER A 185 -9.66 -6.76 3.00
N PHE A 186 -10.06 -6.13 1.90
CA PHE A 186 -10.28 -4.68 1.85
C PHE A 186 -11.50 -4.27 2.66
N LEU A 187 -12.57 -5.06 2.58
CA LEU A 187 -13.87 -4.75 3.17
C LEU A 187 -13.88 -4.96 4.68
N CYS A 188 -13.30 -6.07 5.17
CA CYS A 188 -13.26 -6.41 6.59
C CYS A 188 -12.18 -5.66 7.38
N GLY A 189 -11.38 -4.82 6.73
CA GLY A 189 -10.34 -4.01 7.36
C GLY A 189 -8.96 -4.66 7.47
N ASP A 190 -8.83 -5.97 7.19
CA ASP A 190 -7.57 -6.71 7.34
C ASP A 190 -6.42 -6.09 6.54
N LYS A 191 -6.67 -5.82 5.25
CA LYS A 191 -5.67 -5.19 4.38
C LYS A 191 -5.31 -3.79 4.84
N SER A 192 -6.29 -3.02 5.32
CA SER A 192 -6.05 -1.69 5.87
C SER A 192 -5.16 -1.71 7.13
N ALA A 193 -5.35 -2.69 8.01
CA ALA A 193 -4.50 -2.88 9.18
C ALA A 193 -3.04 -3.19 8.78
N ILE A 194 -2.83 -4.09 7.82
CA ILE A 194 -1.52 -4.44 7.28
C ILE A 194 -0.84 -3.21 6.67
N GLU A 195 -1.54 -2.44 5.84
CA GLU A 195 -0.98 -1.26 5.18
C GLU A 195 -0.65 -0.14 6.17
N MET A 196 -1.48 0.10 7.19
CA MET A 196 -1.18 1.09 8.23
C MET A 196 -0.04 0.65 9.15
N CYS A 197 0.10 -0.65 9.40
CA CYS A 197 1.26 -1.21 10.07
C CYS A 197 2.56 -0.92 9.27
N ALA A 198 2.56 -1.14 7.95
CA ALA A 198 3.68 -0.81 7.09
C ALA A 198 4.04 0.68 7.14
N VAL A 199 3.05 1.58 7.05
CA VAL A 199 3.26 3.04 7.18
C VAL A 199 3.81 3.41 8.55
N SER A 200 3.27 2.86 9.64
CA SER A 200 3.77 3.10 11.00
C SER A 200 5.23 2.68 11.14
N ASN A 201 5.58 1.50 10.63
CA ASN A 201 6.93 0.96 10.68
C ASN A 201 7.93 1.72 9.79
N ALA A 202 7.46 2.39 8.74
CA ALA A 202 8.29 3.19 7.84
C ALA A 202 8.44 4.67 8.25
N SER A 203 7.47 5.22 9.02
CA SER A 203 7.39 6.66 9.30
C SER A 203 7.62 7.06 10.76
N ASN A 204 7.65 6.13 11.70
CA ASN A 204 7.55 6.35 13.14
C ASN A 204 6.21 6.96 13.62
N LEU A 205 5.20 7.06 12.77
CA LEU A 205 3.84 7.36 13.22
C LEU A 205 3.31 6.17 14.01
N LYS A 206 2.48 6.43 15.02
CA LYS A 206 1.96 5.40 15.92
C LYS A 206 0.60 4.89 15.45
N CYS A 207 0.29 3.66 15.74
CA CYS A 207 -1.06 3.14 15.62
C CYS A 207 -1.96 3.67 16.76
N PRO A 208 -3.29 3.81 16.55
CA PRO A 208 -4.23 4.13 17.62
C PRO A 208 -4.16 3.13 18.75
N SER A 209 -4.38 3.59 19.99
CA SER A 209 -4.24 2.76 21.21
C SER A 209 -5.13 1.51 21.23
N ASN A 210 -6.31 1.60 20.59
CA ASN A 210 -7.29 0.51 20.52
C ASN A 210 -7.53 -0.03 19.10
N GLY A 211 -6.55 0.16 18.21
CA GLY A 211 -6.68 -0.18 16.79
C GLY A 211 -7.38 0.89 15.96
N LEU A 212 -7.40 0.69 14.65
CA LEU A 212 -7.99 1.61 13.69
C LEU A 212 -9.49 1.78 13.92
N THR A 213 -9.99 3.01 13.78
CA THR A 213 -11.39 3.35 14.11
C THR A 213 -12.28 3.56 12.88
N PHE A 214 -11.69 3.71 11.70
CA PHE A 214 -12.38 3.90 10.43
C PHE A 214 -13.48 4.98 10.45
N PRO A 215 -13.21 6.19 10.96
CA PRO A 215 -14.23 7.22 11.01
C PRO A 215 -14.73 7.59 9.61
N PRO A 216 -16.05 7.84 9.43
CA PRO A 216 -16.61 8.30 8.17
C PRO A 216 -16.23 9.77 7.92
N VAL A 217 -15.31 10.03 6.99
CA VAL A 217 -14.75 11.36 6.73
C VAL A 217 -14.58 11.61 5.25
N GLY A 218 -15.10 12.73 4.75
CA GLY A 218 -14.82 13.24 3.41
C GLY A 218 -13.57 14.12 3.38
N VAL A 219 -12.98 14.33 2.18
CA VAL A 219 -11.68 14.99 2.04
C VAL A 219 -11.63 16.41 2.60
N TYR A 220 -12.74 17.16 2.55
CA TYR A 220 -12.83 18.52 3.09
C TYR A 220 -12.98 18.59 4.62
N ASP A 221 -13.15 17.44 5.27
CA ASP A 221 -13.26 17.34 6.72
C ASP A 221 -12.04 16.65 7.36
N ILE A 222 -11.10 16.15 6.58
CA ILE A 222 -9.89 15.47 7.08
C ILE A 222 -9.15 16.37 8.08
N ALA A 223 -8.84 17.63 7.72
CA ALA A 223 -8.12 18.56 8.58
C ALA A 223 -8.88 18.95 9.86
N LYS A 224 -10.21 18.76 9.90
CA LYS A 224 -11.06 19.07 11.06
C LYS A 224 -11.25 17.85 11.98
N LYS A 225 -11.22 16.65 11.41
CA LYS A 225 -11.56 15.40 12.10
C LYS A 225 -10.34 14.61 12.52
N LEU A 226 -9.29 14.54 11.68
CA LEU A 226 -8.09 13.75 11.93
C LEU A 226 -7.01 14.56 12.66
N ILE A 227 -7.43 15.26 13.71
CA ILE A 227 -6.62 15.99 14.68
C ILE A 227 -6.89 15.43 16.09
N PRO A 228 -6.03 15.70 17.10
CA PRO A 228 -6.20 15.16 18.44
C PRO A 228 -7.55 15.47 19.06
N LYS A 229 -8.09 14.52 19.84
CA LYS A 229 -9.35 14.67 20.59
C LYS A 229 -9.36 15.89 21.50
N VAL A 230 -8.19 16.21 22.09
CA VAL A 230 -8.03 17.41 22.95
C VAL A 230 -8.22 18.73 22.18
N GLU A 231 -8.12 18.70 20.86
CA GLU A 231 -8.34 19.83 19.95
C GLU A 231 -9.67 19.70 19.17
N GLY A 232 -10.53 18.78 19.59
CA GLY A 232 -11.86 18.58 19.01
C GLY A 232 -11.94 17.58 17.85
N GLY A 233 -10.87 16.84 17.60
CA GLY A 233 -10.81 15.81 16.55
C GLY A 233 -11.14 14.40 17.04
N LEU A 234 -10.68 13.42 16.29
CA LEU A 234 -10.99 11.99 16.50
C LEU A 234 -9.77 11.13 16.85
N ILE A 235 -8.53 11.59 16.61
CA ILE A 235 -7.33 10.79 16.87
C ILE A 235 -6.87 10.94 18.34
N ASP A 236 -6.12 9.96 18.83
CA ASP A 236 -5.70 9.93 20.23
C ASP A 236 -4.56 10.93 20.51
N TYR A 237 -3.65 11.08 19.54
CA TYR A 237 -2.45 11.93 19.67
C TYR A 237 -1.91 12.37 18.30
N GLU A 238 -1.07 13.40 18.28
CA GLU A 238 -0.33 13.79 17.07
C GLU A 238 0.67 12.70 16.66
N GLY A 239 0.83 12.47 15.36
CA GLY A 239 1.70 11.44 14.82
C GLY A 239 1.04 10.06 14.81
N GLN A 240 -0.24 9.98 14.45
CA GLN A 240 -1.02 8.74 14.37
C GLN A 240 -1.32 8.35 12.92
N VAL A 241 -1.36 7.04 12.64
CA VAL A 241 -1.96 6.51 11.41
C VAL A 241 -3.45 6.24 11.63
N GLU A 242 -4.30 6.49 10.62
CA GLU A 242 -5.73 6.18 10.69
C GLU A 242 -6.31 5.91 9.31
N VAL A 243 -7.33 5.07 9.24
CA VAL A 243 -8.07 4.77 8.00
C VAL A 243 -9.44 5.43 8.07
N ILE A 244 -9.85 6.13 7.01
CA ILE A 244 -11.18 6.75 6.96
C ILE A 244 -12.14 5.93 6.11
N SER A 245 -13.39 5.82 6.57
CA SER A 245 -14.45 5.14 5.82
C SER A 245 -15.12 6.08 4.82
N SER A 246 -15.42 5.53 3.65
CA SER A 246 -16.21 6.20 2.60
C SER A 246 -17.72 6.09 2.78
N ILE A 247 -18.17 5.39 3.81
CA ILE A 247 -19.59 5.25 4.15
C ILE A 247 -19.81 5.52 5.65
N ASP A 248 -21.00 6.00 5.99
CA ASP A 248 -21.41 6.21 7.39
C ASP A 248 -21.95 4.92 8.05
N LEU A 249 -22.33 5.02 9.32
CA LEU A 249 -22.93 3.91 10.08
C LEU A 249 -24.34 3.49 9.59
N ASN A 250 -24.93 4.21 8.65
CA ASN A 250 -26.14 3.83 7.94
C ASN A 250 -25.83 3.27 6.53
N GLN A 251 -24.55 2.99 6.26
CA GLN A 251 -24.03 2.53 4.98
C GLN A 251 -24.28 3.50 3.80
N LYS A 252 -24.46 4.79 4.08
CA LYS A 252 -24.59 5.84 3.06
C LYS A 252 -23.22 6.37 2.69
N ASP A 253 -23.03 6.62 1.39
CA ASP A 253 -21.79 7.20 0.89
C ASP A 253 -21.53 8.58 1.50
N ILE A 254 -20.29 8.82 1.92
CA ILE A 254 -19.80 10.10 2.39
C ILE A 254 -19.53 11.00 1.18
N PRO A 255 -20.06 12.24 1.15
CA PRO A 255 -19.73 13.18 0.09
C PRO A 255 -18.23 13.46 0.01
N ASN A 256 -17.68 13.43 -1.21
CA ASN A 256 -16.25 13.61 -1.45
C ASN A 256 -15.37 12.63 -0.64
N ASP A 257 -15.78 11.37 -0.61
CA ASP A 257 -15.02 10.32 0.06
C ASP A 257 -13.62 10.11 -0.56
N LEU A 258 -12.76 9.41 0.17
CA LEU A 258 -11.40 9.09 -0.24
C LEU A 258 -11.19 7.58 -0.42
N ARG A 259 -12.21 6.83 -0.80
CA ARG A 259 -12.22 5.36 -0.87
C ARG A 259 -10.96 4.73 -1.50
N TRP A 260 -10.39 5.38 -2.50
CA TRP A 260 -9.27 4.85 -3.27
C TRP A 260 -7.96 5.60 -3.04
N GLY A 261 -7.96 6.57 -2.14
CA GLY A 261 -6.85 7.50 -1.99
C GLY A 261 -6.12 7.40 -0.68
N VAL A 262 -5.16 8.31 -0.53
CA VAL A 262 -4.30 8.47 0.63
C VAL A 262 -4.29 9.93 1.08
N TYR A 263 -3.95 10.20 2.35
CA TYR A 263 -3.90 11.54 2.90
C TYR A 263 -2.84 11.68 3.97
N ILE A 264 -2.45 12.94 4.20
CA ILE A 264 -1.77 13.38 5.43
C ILE A 264 -2.46 14.61 5.99
N VAL A 265 -2.35 14.81 7.31
CA VAL A 265 -2.68 16.06 8.01
C VAL A 265 -1.38 16.65 8.51
N ILE A 266 -1.13 17.91 8.17
CA ILE A 266 0.04 18.69 8.58
C ILE A 266 -0.36 19.81 9.52
N LYS A 267 0.58 20.23 10.40
CA LYS A 267 0.39 21.32 11.35
C LYS A 267 1.26 22.51 10.99
N ALA A 268 0.66 23.69 11.02
CA ALA A 268 1.39 24.95 10.90
C ALA A 268 2.25 25.21 12.15
N GLN A 269 3.54 25.45 11.96
CA GLN A 269 4.48 25.65 13.06
C GLN A 269 4.37 27.03 13.74
N ASN A 270 3.77 28.02 13.07
CA ASN A 270 3.64 29.39 13.58
C ASN A 270 2.49 30.13 12.85
N GLN A 271 2.21 31.36 13.33
CA GLN A 271 1.12 32.18 12.79
C GLN A 271 1.35 32.58 11.32
N TYR A 272 2.57 32.74 10.88
CA TYR A 272 2.87 33.07 9.49
C TYR A 272 2.42 31.93 8.55
N VAL A 273 2.79 30.70 8.89
CA VAL A 273 2.39 29.52 8.11
C VAL A 273 0.87 29.30 8.11
N LYS A 274 0.19 29.58 9.25
CA LYS A 274 -1.29 29.58 9.28
C LYS A 274 -1.89 30.57 8.28
N ASN A 275 -1.34 31.78 8.22
CA ASN A 275 -1.78 32.78 7.28
C ASN A 275 -1.55 32.30 5.83
N CYS A 276 -0.41 31.65 5.55
CA CYS A 276 -0.15 31.05 4.24
C CYS A 276 -1.19 29.98 3.88
N PHE A 277 -1.56 29.08 4.79
CA PHE A 277 -2.61 28.09 4.53
C PHE A 277 -3.91 28.77 4.08
N LYS A 278 -4.29 29.83 4.76
CA LYS A 278 -5.48 30.62 4.41
C LYS A 278 -5.32 31.34 3.05
N ASP A 279 -4.19 31.98 2.82
CA ASP A 279 -3.94 32.77 1.61
C ASP A 279 -3.90 31.89 0.35
N TYR A 280 -3.39 30.67 0.48
CA TYR A 280 -3.40 29.66 -0.58
C TYR A 280 -4.73 28.89 -0.71
N GLY A 281 -5.72 29.18 0.13
CA GLY A 281 -7.03 28.53 0.09
C GLY A 281 -6.99 27.05 0.44
N MET A 282 -6.04 26.63 1.28
CA MET A 282 -5.93 25.24 1.71
C MET A 282 -7.12 24.85 2.60
N VAL A 283 -7.50 23.57 2.55
CA VAL A 283 -8.53 23.02 3.45
C VAL A 283 -7.94 22.92 4.85
N THR A 284 -8.51 23.68 5.79
CA THR A 284 -8.02 23.74 7.17
C THR A 284 -9.12 23.41 8.19
N ASP A 285 -8.70 23.15 9.42
CA ASP A 285 -9.56 23.18 10.59
C ASP A 285 -10.05 24.59 10.91
N SER A 286 -10.92 24.76 11.92
CA SER A 286 -11.47 26.07 12.31
C SER A 286 -10.42 27.03 12.84
N SER A 287 -9.32 26.55 13.43
CA SER A 287 -8.22 27.36 13.96
C SER A 287 -7.22 27.79 12.87
N GLY A 288 -7.27 27.20 11.68
CA GLY A 288 -6.27 27.36 10.62
C GLY A 288 -4.91 26.74 10.94
N SER A 289 -4.82 25.94 12.00
CA SER A 289 -3.56 25.31 12.44
C SER A 289 -3.24 24.03 11.69
N TYR A 290 -4.25 23.32 11.23
CA TYR A 290 -4.14 22.03 10.58
C TYR A 290 -4.63 22.12 9.14
N SER A 291 -3.93 21.46 8.24
CA SER A 291 -4.34 21.34 6.85
C SER A 291 -4.20 19.90 6.37
N ALA A 292 -4.99 19.51 5.39
CA ALA A 292 -4.94 18.19 4.80
C ALA A 292 -4.48 18.25 3.34
N ILE A 293 -3.65 17.29 2.98
CA ILE A 293 -3.24 17.00 1.60
C ILE A 293 -3.66 15.58 1.31
N TRP A 294 -4.23 15.35 0.13
CA TRP A 294 -4.69 14.04 -0.25
C TRP A 294 -4.47 13.78 -1.73
N ARG A 295 -4.34 12.49 -2.05
CA ARG A 295 -4.35 11.97 -3.41
C ARG A 295 -5.60 11.10 -3.57
N PRO A 296 -6.51 11.40 -4.52
CA PRO A 296 -7.85 10.80 -4.54
C PRO A 296 -7.87 9.32 -4.96
N TYR A 297 -6.80 8.79 -5.53
CA TYR A 297 -6.69 7.40 -5.95
C TYR A 297 -5.24 6.93 -6.02
N HIS A 298 -5.04 5.62 -6.11
CA HIS A 298 -3.77 4.96 -6.34
C HIS A 298 -3.91 3.94 -7.48
N TYR A 299 -2.80 3.70 -8.19
CA TYR A 299 -2.79 2.79 -9.33
C TYR A 299 -1.77 1.68 -9.13
N ILE A 300 -2.18 0.59 -8.47
CA ILE A 300 -1.32 -0.57 -8.26
C ILE A 300 -0.73 -1.06 -9.60
N GLY A 301 0.56 -1.34 -9.61
CA GLY A 301 1.27 -1.81 -10.80
C GLY A 301 1.50 -0.75 -11.88
N LEU A 302 0.50 0.08 -12.21
CA LEU A 302 0.66 1.12 -13.24
C LEU A 302 1.74 2.16 -12.88
N GLU A 303 1.98 2.37 -11.60
CA GLU A 303 2.94 3.36 -11.09
C GLU A 303 4.26 2.71 -10.63
N LEU A 304 4.41 1.39 -10.76
CA LEU A 304 5.58 0.65 -10.25
C LEU A 304 6.92 1.13 -10.83
N ALA A 305 6.91 1.64 -12.06
CA ALA A 305 8.10 2.20 -12.70
C ALA A 305 8.78 3.29 -11.86
N GLN A 306 8.01 4.02 -11.03
CA GLN A 306 8.56 5.03 -10.13
C GLN A 306 9.56 4.43 -9.14
N SER A 307 9.25 3.26 -8.54
CA SER A 307 10.22 2.57 -7.68
C SER A 307 11.46 2.10 -8.42
N ILE A 308 11.30 1.63 -9.66
CA ILE A 308 12.43 1.18 -10.48
C ILE A 308 13.37 2.37 -10.76
N TYR A 309 12.82 3.50 -11.19
CA TYR A 309 13.61 4.70 -11.46
C TYR A 309 14.23 5.29 -10.19
N ALA A 310 13.49 5.34 -9.07
CA ALA A 310 14.02 5.81 -7.79
C ALA A 310 15.24 5.00 -7.35
N ILE A 311 15.19 3.68 -7.49
CA ILE A 311 16.33 2.79 -7.18
C ILE A 311 17.47 3.00 -8.17
N ALA A 312 17.21 2.94 -9.48
CA ALA A 312 18.25 2.92 -10.49
C ALA A 312 18.93 4.28 -10.69
N LEU A 313 18.19 5.39 -10.59
CA LEU A 313 18.67 6.73 -10.88
C LEU A 313 19.03 7.52 -9.61
N ASP A 314 18.18 7.41 -8.57
CA ASP A 314 18.30 8.23 -7.37
C ASP A 314 18.90 7.47 -6.17
N GLN A 315 19.13 6.16 -6.31
CA GLN A 315 19.61 5.26 -5.25
C GLN A 315 18.74 5.37 -3.98
N LYS A 316 17.42 5.42 -4.16
CA LYS A 316 16.44 5.71 -3.11
C LYS A 316 15.30 4.69 -3.14
N ALA A 317 14.81 4.30 -1.94
CA ALA A 317 13.56 3.57 -1.78
C ALA A 317 12.35 4.52 -1.90
N THR A 318 11.24 4.04 -2.44
CA THR A 318 9.93 4.74 -2.44
C THR A 318 9.09 4.44 -1.19
N GLY A 319 9.73 4.04 -0.14
CA GLY A 319 9.24 3.66 1.18
C GLY A 319 10.03 2.45 1.67
N GLN A 320 10.39 2.46 2.94
CA GLN A 320 11.19 1.39 3.56
C GLN A 320 10.89 1.34 5.04
N THR A 321 10.72 0.14 5.58
CA THR A 321 10.57 -0.06 7.01
C THR A 321 11.86 0.34 7.75
N ILE A 322 11.72 1.22 8.75
CA ILE A 322 12.84 1.75 9.54
C ILE A 322 12.83 1.23 10.98
N ASN A 323 11.66 0.80 11.48
CA ASN A 323 11.50 0.37 12.87
C ASN A 323 10.34 -0.63 13.00
N TYR A 324 10.20 -1.25 14.18
CA TYR A 324 9.02 -2.04 14.56
C TYR A 324 8.15 -1.20 15.53
N ASN A 325 7.34 -0.28 14.99
CA ASN A 325 6.44 0.56 15.78
C ASN A 325 5.06 -0.05 15.96
N ALA A 326 4.68 -0.94 15.06
CA ALA A 326 3.37 -1.57 15.02
C ALA A 326 3.46 -3.02 14.60
N ASP A 327 2.46 -3.79 14.96
CA ASP A 327 2.24 -5.14 14.50
C ASP A 327 0.75 -5.36 14.23
N VAL A 328 0.41 -6.42 13.50
CA VAL A 328 -0.97 -6.80 13.19
C VAL A 328 -1.38 -7.96 14.09
N ALA A 329 -2.39 -7.73 14.92
CA ALA A 329 -2.99 -8.77 15.75
C ALA A 329 -4.22 -9.37 15.06
N ALA A 330 -4.37 -10.68 15.15
CA ALA A 330 -5.57 -11.38 14.73
C ALA A 330 -6.49 -11.65 15.92
N TYR A 331 -7.78 -11.38 15.78
CA TYR A 331 -8.78 -11.79 16.76
C TYR A 331 -9.68 -12.87 16.19
N ALA A 332 -10.06 -13.83 17.05
CA ALA A 332 -11.13 -14.75 16.76
C ALA A 332 -12.48 -14.01 16.72
N LYS A 333 -13.22 -14.15 15.63
CA LYS A 333 -14.57 -13.58 15.45
C LYS A 333 -15.68 -14.53 15.95
N LYS A 334 -15.31 -15.69 16.48
CA LYS A 334 -16.18 -16.70 17.08
C LYS A 334 -15.44 -17.42 18.19
N ASP A 335 -16.16 -18.10 19.06
CA ASP A 335 -15.57 -19.01 20.02
C ASP A 335 -14.89 -20.18 19.29
N LEU A 336 -13.66 -20.47 19.68
CA LEU A 336 -12.86 -21.54 19.10
C LEU A 336 -12.78 -22.71 20.05
N LYS A 337 -12.99 -23.92 19.55
CA LYS A 337 -12.79 -25.17 20.31
C LYS A 337 -11.34 -25.63 20.19
N ILE A 338 -10.87 -26.35 21.21
CA ILE A 338 -9.53 -26.95 21.19
C ILE A 338 -9.37 -27.84 19.96
N GLY A 339 -8.33 -27.57 19.16
CA GLY A 339 -8.04 -28.31 17.92
C GLY A 339 -8.78 -27.82 16.68
N GLU A 340 -9.64 -26.81 16.80
CA GLU A 340 -10.26 -26.16 15.63
C GLU A 340 -9.19 -25.36 14.87
N ARG A 341 -9.20 -25.46 13.54
CA ARG A 341 -8.32 -24.68 12.68
C ARG A 341 -8.96 -23.30 12.40
N LEU A 342 -8.12 -22.29 12.43
CA LEU A 342 -8.43 -20.94 11.98
C LEU A 342 -8.48 -20.88 10.43
#